data_c51d419967c88d2d16ff73d85eb7f7f9
#
_entry.id   c51d419967c88d2d16ff73d85eb7f7f9
#
_cell.length_a   1.000
_cell.length_b   1.000
_cell.length_c   1.000
_cell.angle_alpha   90.00
_cell.angle_beta   90.00
_cell.angle_gamma   90.00
#
_symmetry.space_group_name_H-M   'P 1'
#
loop_
_entity.id
_entity.type
_entity.pdbx_description
1 polymer ?
#
loop_
_entity_poly.entity_id
_entity_poly.type
_entity_poly.pdbx_seq_one_letter_code
_entity_poly.pdbx_strand_id
1 'polypeptide(L)'
;MIPKKTKLKSREIEVPGDKSLSHRSVLFAALSKGRSKVTGFLEAEDPLNTMFAFTKLGLKVQKVKPGEYEFESPGKNSLISPNVELDFGNAGTGIRLSAGLICGLPGVNAILTGDNSLKNARWEEL
;
A
#
# COMPACT_ATOMS: atom_id res chain seq x y z
N MET A 1 37.52 -14.79 28.09
CA MET A 1 37.53 -15.35 26.72
C MET A 1 37.78 -14.24 25.71
N ILE A 2 38.79 -14.37 24.89
CA ILE A 2 39.10 -13.40 23.85
C ILE A 2 38.46 -13.92 22.56
N PRO A 3 37.50 -13.20 21.95
CA PRO A 3 36.90 -13.66 20.71
C PRO A 3 37.93 -13.66 19.58
N LYS A 4 37.84 -14.67 18.72
CA LYS A 4 38.70 -14.73 17.54
C LYS A 4 38.35 -13.57 16.60
N LYS A 5 39.38 -12.89 16.09
CA LYS A 5 39.20 -11.94 15.01
C LYS A 5 38.76 -12.69 13.76
N THR A 6 37.59 -12.35 13.26
CA THR A 6 37.07 -12.91 12.03
C THR A 6 37.02 -11.83 10.96
N LYS A 7 37.57 -12.13 9.80
CA LYS A 7 37.53 -11.20 8.67
C LYS A 7 36.13 -11.26 8.03
N LEU A 8 35.41 -10.16 8.08
CA LEU A 8 34.09 -10.07 7.44
C LEU A 8 34.26 -10.06 5.94
N LYS A 9 33.47 -10.87 5.26
CA LYS A 9 33.37 -10.86 3.80
C LYS A 9 32.19 -9.99 3.40
N SER A 10 32.42 -9.21 2.34
CA SER A 10 31.35 -8.47 1.70
C SER A 10 30.32 -9.44 1.09
N ARG A 11 29.03 -9.27 1.41
CA ARG A 11 27.93 -10.09 0.87
C ARG A 11 26.74 -9.22 0.59
N GLU A 12 26.00 -9.54 -0.47
CA GLU A 12 24.69 -9.01 -0.68
C GLU A 12 23.66 -9.88 0.04
N ILE A 13 22.78 -9.22 0.77
CA ILE A 13 21.67 -9.87 1.48
C ILE A 13 20.40 -9.19 1.04
N GLU A 14 19.42 -9.96 0.56
CA GLU A 14 18.08 -9.46 0.32
C GLU A 14 17.29 -9.49 1.62
N VAL A 15 16.70 -8.36 1.95
CA VAL A 15 15.78 -8.25 3.08
C VAL A 15 14.36 -8.04 2.56
N PRO A 16 13.33 -8.41 3.34
CA PRO A 16 11.95 -8.11 2.97
C PRO A 16 11.72 -6.62 2.77
N GLY A 17 10.76 -6.27 1.91
CA GLY A 17 10.35 -4.90 1.72
C GLY A 17 9.80 -4.28 2.99
N ASP A 18 9.86 -2.96 3.08
CA ASP A 18 9.30 -2.22 4.20
C ASP A 18 7.77 -2.11 4.05
N LYS A 19 7.05 -2.35 5.14
CA LYS A 19 5.59 -2.34 5.15
C LYS A 19 5.03 -0.95 4.87
N SER A 20 5.50 0.06 5.57
CA SER A 20 5.03 1.44 5.42
C SER A 20 5.35 2.00 4.04
N LEU A 21 6.54 1.74 3.53
CA LEU A 21 6.92 2.15 2.18
C LEU A 21 6.09 1.44 1.12
N SER A 22 5.76 0.17 1.33
CA SER A 22 4.89 -0.58 0.41
C SER A 22 3.49 0.03 0.35
N HIS A 23 2.87 0.36 1.48
CA HIS A 23 1.60 1.10 1.50
C HIS A 23 1.69 2.41 0.71
N ARG A 24 2.71 3.21 1.01
CA ARG A 24 2.90 4.53 0.39
C ARG A 24 3.15 4.44 -1.10
N SER A 25 3.84 3.39 -1.57
CA SER A 25 4.07 3.21 -3.01
C SER A 25 2.77 3.10 -3.80
N VAL A 26 1.78 2.42 -3.24
CA VAL A 26 0.43 2.31 -3.84
C VAL A 26 -0.25 3.67 -3.89
N LEU A 27 -0.22 4.41 -2.79
CA LEU A 27 -0.86 5.72 -2.70
C LEU A 27 -0.25 6.72 -3.68
N PHE A 28 1.08 6.79 -3.74
CA PHE A 28 1.75 7.70 -4.66
C PHE A 28 1.56 7.29 -6.12
N ALA A 29 1.56 6.00 -6.41
CA ALA A 29 1.25 5.52 -7.76
C ALA A 29 -0.16 5.91 -8.19
N ALA A 30 -1.14 5.81 -7.28
CA ALA A 30 -2.52 6.20 -7.57
C ALA A 30 -2.67 7.70 -7.85
N LEU A 31 -1.91 8.54 -7.15
CA LEU A 31 -1.94 9.99 -7.35
C LEU A 31 -1.21 10.43 -8.61
N SER A 32 -0.27 9.65 -9.10
CA SER A 32 0.58 9.99 -10.24
C SER A 32 -0.03 9.49 -11.54
N LYS A 33 -0.40 10.38 -12.43
CA LYS A 33 -0.92 10.00 -13.74
C LYS A 33 0.17 9.28 -14.55
N GLY A 34 -0.18 8.11 -15.09
CA GLY A 34 0.72 7.32 -15.92
C GLY A 34 1.18 6.05 -15.24
N ARG A 35 2.34 5.56 -15.65
CA ARG A 35 2.89 4.29 -15.18
C ARG A 35 3.97 4.49 -14.13
N SER A 36 3.95 3.62 -13.14
CA SER A 36 4.96 3.57 -12.09
C SER A 36 5.41 2.12 -11.90
N LYS A 37 6.70 1.94 -11.63
CA LYS A 37 7.25 0.62 -11.34
C LYS A 37 7.74 0.60 -9.90
N VAL A 38 7.36 -0.44 -9.17
CA VAL A 38 7.75 -0.64 -7.78
C VAL A 38 8.46 -1.98 -7.65
N THR A 39 9.64 -1.96 -7.03
CA THR A 39 10.41 -3.16 -6.71
C THR A 39 10.56 -3.28 -5.20
N GLY A 40 10.72 -4.49 -4.70
CA GLY A 40 10.86 -4.72 -3.27
C GLY A 40 9.58 -4.50 -2.48
N PHE A 41 8.42 -4.62 -3.13
CA PHE A 41 7.13 -4.52 -2.45
C PHE A 41 6.96 -5.67 -1.47
N LEU A 42 6.55 -5.36 -0.25
CA LEU A 42 6.27 -6.38 0.76
C LEU A 42 4.94 -7.06 0.45
N GLU A 43 4.99 -8.30 0.01
CA GLU A 43 3.79 -9.08 -0.33
C GLU A 43 3.16 -9.71 0.92
N ALA A 44 2.94 -8.90 1.94
CA ALA A 44 2.20 -9.28 3.13
C ALA A 44 0.74 -8.85 2.97
N GLU A 45 -0.12 -9.40 3.81
CA GLU A 45 -1.58 -9.17 3.72
C GLU A 45 -1.93 -7.68 3.77
N ASP A 46 -1.33 -6.93 4.69
CA ASP A 46 -1.67 -5.52 4.89
C ASP A 46 -1.39 -4.65 3.66
N PRO A 47 -0.17 -4.63 3.09
CA PRO A 47 0.08 -3.86 1.88
C PRO A 47 -0.72 -4.35 0.67
N LEU A 48 -0.96 -5.65 0.55
CA LEU A 48 -1.78 -6.20 -0.52
C LEU A 48 -3.23 -5.76 -0.40
N ASN A 49 -3.79 -5.70 0.81
CA ASN A 49 -5.14 -5.18 1.01
C ASN A 49 -5.26 -3.73 0.55
N THR A 50 -4.28 -2.90 0.85
CA THR A 50 -4.23 -1.51 0.36
C THR A 50 -4.17 -1.47 -1.17
N MET A 51 -3.33 -2.28 -1.78
CA MET A 51 -3.23 -2.37 -3.23
C MET A 51 -4.57 -2.75 -3.86
N PHE A 52 -5.23 -3.78 -3.36
CA PHE A 52 -6.52 -4.23 -3.88
C PHE A 52 -7.61 -3.18 -3.70
N ALA A 53 -7.61 -2.46 -2.59
CA ALA A 53 -8.55 -1.36 -2.38
C ALA A 53 -8.40 -0.29 -3.47
N PHE A 54 -7.18 0.09 -3.81
CA PHE A 54 -6.94 1.10 -4.84
C PHE A 54 -7.28 0.64 -6.25
N THR A 55 -7.28 -0.66 -6.54
CA THR A 55 -7.78 -1.15 -7.84
C THR A 55 -9.26 -0.80 -8.04
N LYS A 56 -10.02 -0.74 -6.97
CA LYS A 56 -11.44 -0.36 -7.00
C LYS A 56 -11.66 1.13 -7.30
N LEU A 57 -10.63 1.94 -7.09
CA LEU A 57 -10.64 3.38 -7.41
C LEU A 57 -10.15 3.66 -8.83
N GLY A 58 -9.70 2.66 -9.56
CA GLY A 58 -9.23 2.79 -10.93
C GLY A 58 -7.74 2.61 -11.15
N LEU A 59 -6.98 2.30 -10.10
CA LEU A 59 -5.57 1.95 -10.24
C LEU A 59 -5.46 0.58 -10.92
N LYS A 60 -4.69 0.51 -12.01
CA LYS A 60 -4.36 -0.76 -12.65
C LYS A 60 -3.07 -1.30 -12.09
N VAL A 61 -3.08 -2.58 -11.76
CA VAL A 61 -1.94 -3.26 -11.13
C VAL A 61 -1.57 -4.49 -11.93
N GLN A 62 -0.29 -4.61 -12.26
CA GLN A 62 0.26 -5.79 -12.89
C GLN A 62 1.45 -6.30 -12.08
N LYS A 63 1.38 -7.54 -11.63
CA LYS A 63 2.52 -8.20 -11.00
C LYS A 63 3.47 -8.70 -12.09
N VAL A 64 4.71 -8.23 -12.07
CA VAL A 64 5.74 -8.63 -13.02
C VAL A 64 6.46 -9.88 -12.53
N LYS A 65 6.85 -9.87 -11.27
CA LYS A 65 7.48 -11.00 -10.57
C LYS A 65 7.33 -10.76 -9.06
N PRO A 66 7.68 -11.71 -8.19
CA PRO A 66 7.56 -11.50 -6.75
C PRO A 66 8.22 -10.20 -6.29
N GLY A 67 7.47 -9.35 -5.61
CA GLY A 67 7.92 -8.05 -5.13
C GLY A 67 8.00 -6.95 -6.17
N GLU A 68 7.73 -7.22 -7.43
CA GLU A 68 7.80 -6.23 -8.50
C GLU A 68 6.44 -6.02 -9.15
N TYR A 69 5.97 -4.79 -9.12
CA TYR A 69 4.66 -4.40 -9.64
C TYR A 69 4.77 -3.19 -10.56
N GLU A 70 3.93 -3.19 -11.59
CA GLU A 70 3.68 -2.02 -12.41
C GLU A 70 2.29 -1.49 -12.10
N PHE A 71 2.20 -0.21 -11.89
CA PHE A 71 0.94 0.50 -11.66
C PHE A 71 0.67 1.44 -12.82
N GLU A 72 -0.59 1.56 -13.18
CA GLU A 72 -1.05 2.58 -14.12
C GLU A 72 -2.24 3.31 -13.52
N SER A 73 -2.13 4.62 -13.39
CA SER A 73 -3.17 5.45 -12.80
C SER A 73 -3.66 6.50 -13.78
N PRO A 74 -4.98 6.78 -13.79
CA PRO A 74 -5.52 7.90 -14.55
C PRO A 74 -5.21 9.25 -13.91
N GLY A 75 -4.61 9.26 -12.74
CA GLY A 75 -4.29 10.45 -11.97
C GLY A 75 -5.35 10.81 -10.93
N LYS A 76 -4.97 11.65 -9.97
CA LYS A 76 -5.83 12.00 -8.83
C LYS A 76 -7.19 12.59 -9.19
N ASN A 77 -7.27 13.28 -10.33
CA ASN A 77 -8.52 13.90 -10.77
C ASN A 77 -9.45 12.95 -11.54
N SER A 78 -8.98 11.75 -11.85
CA SER A 78 -9.70 10.77 -12.67
C SER A 78 -9.92 9.44 -11.95
N LEU A 79 -9.57 9.35 -10.67
CA LEU A 79 -9.94 8.21 -9.85
C LEU A 79 -11.44 8.22 -9.62
N ILE A 80 -12.03 7.02 -9.54
CA ILE A 80 -13.48 6.85 -9.51
C ILE A 80 -13.95 6.38 -8.14
N SER A 81 -15.22 6.63 -7.84
CA SER A 81 -15.88 6.07 -6.67
C SER A 81 -16.06 4.57 -6.85
N PRO A 82 -15.66 3.74 -5.86
CA PRO A 82 -15.89 2.30 -5.94
C PRO A 82 -17.37 1.99 -5.72
N ASN A 83 -17.85 0.90 -6.35
CA ASN A 83 -19.22 0.40 -6.14
C ASN A 83 -19.30 -0.69 -5.07
N VAL A 84 -18.22 -0.89 -4.35
CA VAL A 84 -18.14 -1.84 -3.22
C VAL A 84 -17.40 -1.18 -2.07
N GLU A 85 -17.56 -1.72 -0.87
CA GLU A 85 -16.75 -1.29 0.28
C GLU A 85 -15.28 -1.64 0.04
N LEU A 86 -14.40 -0.74 0.47
CA LEU A 86 -12.97 -0.98 0.43
C LEU A 86 -12.54 -1.68 1.72
N ASP A 87 -12.22 -2.96 1.61
CA ASP A 87 -11.85 -3.77 2.77
C ASP A 87 -10.32 -3.79 2.93
N PHE A 88 -9.85 -3.23 4.03
CA PHE A 88 -8.43 -3.19 4.37
C PHE A 88 -8.01 -4.32 5.31
N GLY A 89 -8.91 -5.22 5.66
CA GLY A 89 -8.60 -6.30 6.60
C GLY A 89 -8.12 -5.72 7.93
N ASN A 90 -6.92 -6.05 8.35
CA ASN A 90 -6.29 -5.51 9.57
C ASN A 90 -5.22 -4.46 9.29
N ALA A 91 -5.24 -3.85 8.13
CA ALA A 91 -4.24 -2.86 7.71
C ALA A 91 -4.55 -1.46 8.27
N GLY A 92 -4.26 -1.24 9.56
CA GLY A 92 -4.52 0.04 10.23
C GLY A 92 -3.83 1.22 9.57
N THR A 93 -2.56 1.09 9.20
CA THR A 93 -1.83 2.12 8.47
C THR A 93 -2.43 2.34 7.09
N GLY A 94 -2.78 1.27 6.39
CA GLY A 94 -3.38 1.36 5.06
C GLY A 94 -4.70 2.11 5.06
N ILE A 95 -5.61 1.78 5.96
CA ILE A 95 -6.92 2.42 6.03
C ILE A 95 -6.82 3.90 6.42
N ARG A 96 -5.94 4.24 7.37
CA ARG A 96 -5.77 5.64 7.81
C ARG A 96 -5.18 6.52 6.72
N LEU A 97 -4.11 6.08 6.08
CA LEU A 97 -3.50 6.81 4.97
C LEU A 97 -4.45 6.93 3.79
N SER A 98 -5.18 5.86 3.48
CA SER A 98 -6.15 5.85 2.37
C SER A 98 -7.33 6.76 2.64
N ALA A 99 -7.84 6.79 3.87
CA ALA A 99 -8.93 7.70 4.25
C ALA A 99 -8.52 9.16 4.02
N GLY A 100 -7.32 9.54 4.48
CA GLY A 100 -6.81 10.88 4.27
C GLY A 100 -6.66 11.25 2.80
N LEU A 101 -6.13 10.32 2.00
CA LEU A 101 -5.96 10.53 0.57
C LEU A 101 -7.32 10.67 -0.14
N ILE A 102 -8.25 9.76 0.13
CA ILE A 102 -9.56 9.72 -0.54
C ILE A 102 -10.36 10.99 -0.23
N CYS A 103 -10.27 11.50 0.99
CA CYS A 103 -10.92 12.77 1.35
C CYS A 103 -10.49 13.94 0.46
N GLY A 104 -9.29 13.89 -0.10
CA GLY A 104 -8.77 14.92 -1.00
C GLY A 104 -9.05 14.67 -2.47
N LEU A 105 -9.70 13.57 -2.84
CA LEU A 105 -9.98 13.23 -4.24
C LEU A 105 -11.29 13.87 -4.70
N PRO A 106 -11.28 14.62 -5.83
CA PRO A 106 -12.50 15.25 -6.34
C PRO A 106 -13.57 14.22 -6.73
N GLY A 107 -14.77 14.38 -6.18
CA GLY A 107 -15.93 13.58 -6.56
C GLY A 107 -15.87 12.09 -6.20
N VAL A 108 -14.93 11.68 -5.38
CA VAL A 108 -14.81 10.28 -4.96
C VAL A 108 -15.49 10.08 -3.62
N ASN A 109 -16.44 9.15 -3.57
CA ASN A 109 -17.12 8.72 -2.36
C ASN A 109 -16.82 7.24 -2.15
N ALA A 110 -16.34 6.89 -0.95
CA ALA A 110 -15.97 5.52 -0.63
C ALA A 110 -16.33 5.18 0.81
N ILE A 111 -16.63 3.92 1.03
CA ILE A 111 -16.82 3.34 2.35
C ILE A 111 -15.62 2.45 2.62
N LEU A 112 -14.90 2.75 3.69
CA LEU A 112 -13.73 2.00 4.11
C LEU A 112 -14.12 1.11 5.27
N THR A 113 -13.73 -0.15 5.20
CA THR A 113 -14.01 -1.13 6.25
C THR A 113 -12.78 -1.98 6.52
N GLY A 114 -12.82 -2.75 7.57
CA GLY A 114 -11.78 -3.67 7.94
C GLY A 114 -12.32 -4.75 8.87
N ASP A 115 -11.43 -5.52 9.45
CA ASP A 115 -11.80 -6.55 10.42
C ASP A 115 -12.25 -5.94 11.76
N ASN A 116 -12.60 -6.80 12.73
CA ASN A 116 -13.08 -6.34 14.03
C ASN A 116 -12.08 -5.48 14.79
N SER A 117 -10.79 -5.71 14.62
CA SER A 117 -9.75 -4.87 15.23
C SER A 117 -9.83 -3.43 14.76
N LEU A 118 -10.02 -3.21 13.45
CA LEU A 118 -10.15 -1.88 12.88
C LEU A 118 -11.49 -1.23 13.23
N LYS A 119 -12.57 -2.00 13.22
CA LYS A 119 -13.91 -1.48 13.57
C LYS A 119 -13.97 -0.99 15.01
N ASN A 120 -13.18 -1.57 15.90
CA ASN A 120 -13.11 -1.20 17.31
C ASN A 120 -12.01 -0.18 17.63
N ALA A 121 -11.26 0.29 16.63
CA ALA A 121 -10.26 1.32 16.83
C ALA A 121 -10.91 2.67 17.18
N ARG A 122 -10.19 3.48 17.95
CA ARG A 122 -10.65 4.83 18.32
C ARG A 122 -10.31 5.79 17.19
N TRP A 123 -11.28 6.08 16.37
CA TRP A 123 -11.10 6.93 15.20
C TRP A 123 -11.08 8.42 15.56
N GLU A 124 -11.64 8.80 16.71
CA GLU A 124 -11.63 10.18 17.19
C GLU A 124 -10.23 10.67 17.58
N GLU A 125 -9.26 9.78 17.69
CA GLU A 125 -7.87 10.11 17.99
C GLU A 125 -7.01 10.36 16.74
N LEU A 126 -7.60 10.32 15.58
CA LEU A 126 -6.88 10.51 14.31
C LEU A 126 -6.62 11.95 13.98
#